data_b51b49b3219da9c79ad869a63bbb6fde
#
_entry.id   b51b49b3219da9c79ad869a63bbb6fde
#
_cell.length_a   1.000
_cell.length_b   1.000
_cell.length_c   1.000
_cell.angle_alpha   90.00
_cell.angle_beta   90.00
_cell.angle_gamma   90.00
#
_symmetry.space_group_name_H-M   'P 1'
#
loop_
_entity.id
_entity.type
_entity.pdbx_description
1 polymer ?
#
loop_
_entity_poly.entity_id
_entity_poly.type
_entity_poly.pdbx_seq_one_letter_code
_entity_poly.pdbx_strand_id
1 'polypeptide(L)'
;MLAAEEERLLAETLAGTSDLYPDVRVERRTVQGPTRPALIEASRTARLTVVGSRGRGGFTGLLLGSVSQAVLHHAYSPVAVVRERPPGPAGANRPE
;
A
#
# COMPACT_ATOMS: atom_id res chain seq x y z
N MET A 1 -17.09 -13.71 2.64
CA MET A 1 -16.83 -13.23 3.98
C MET A 1 -15.64 -12.32 4.05
N LEU A 2 -14.47 -12.87 3.76
CA LEU A 2 -13.28 -12.04 3.81
C LEU A 2 -13.34 -10.89 2.82
N ALA A 3 -13.94 -11.13 1.66
CA ALA A 3 -14.02 -10.08 0.66
C ALA A 3 -14.84 -8.88 1.12
N ALA A 4 -15.95 -9.13 1.81
CA ALA A 4 -16.78 -8.04 2.32
C ALA A 4 -16.04 -7.25 3.40
N GLU A 5 -15.32 -7.97 4.26
CA GLU A 5 -14.52 -7.35 5.30
C GLU A 5 -13.43 -6.47 4.71
N GLU A 6 -12.72 -7.01 3.71
CA GLU A 6 -11.65 -6.27 3.08
C GLU A 6 -12.16 -5.06 2.32
N GLU A 7 -13.30 -5.20 1.67
CA GLU A 7 -13.89 -4.06 0.97
C GLU A 7 -14.28 -2.95 1.93
N ARG A 8 -14.81 -3.32 3.09
CA ARG A 8 -15.20 -2.34 4.09
C ARG A 8 -13.97 -1.60 4.61
N LEU A 9 -12.91 -2.33 4.91
CA LEU A 9 -11.68 -1.72 5.39
C LEU A 9 -11.10 -0.76 4.35
N LEU A 10 -11.11 -1.17 3.09
CA LEU A 10 -10.59 -0.33 2.02
C LEU A 10 -11.43 0.94 1.88
N ALA A 11 -12.74 0.80 1.94
CA ALA A 11 -13.61 1.96 1.84
C ALA A 11 -13.39 2.92 3.00
N GLU A 12 -13.23 2.37 4.23
CA GLU A 12 -12.99 3.22 5.38
C GLU A 12 -11.65 3.94 5.29
N THR A 13 -10.63 3.23 4.83
CA THR A 13 -9.32 3.85 4.68
C THR A 13 -9.34 5.00 3.70
N LEU A 14 -10.13 4.88 2.65
CA LEU A 14 -10.18 5.89 1.61
C LEU A 14 -11.27 6.93 1.83
N ALA A 15 -12.03 6.82 2.91
CA ALA A 15 -13.10 7.76 3.17
C ALA A 15 -12.54 9.17 3.28
N GLY A 16 -13.20 10.11 2.61
CA GLY A 16 -12.80 11.50 2.63
C GLY A 16 -11.71 11.88 1.64
N THR A 17 -11.08 10.92 0.99
CA THR A 17 -10.02 11.29 0.04
C THR A 17 -10.56 12.06 -1.15
N SER A 18 -11.80 11.79 -1.57
CA SER A 18 -12.37 12.52 -2.69
C SER A 18 -12.62 13.98 -2.33
N ASP A 19 -12.84 14.28 -1.06
CA ASP A 19 -12.98 15.68 -0.64
C ASP A 19 -11.64 16.39 -0.66
N LEU A 20 -10.57 15.69 -0.34
CA LEU A 20 -9.23 16.28 -0.34
C LEU A 20 -8.65 16.36 -1.74
N TYR A 21 -8.95 15.36 -2.57
CA TYR A 21 -8.36 15.26 -3.91
C TYR A 21 -9.45 14.99 -4.91
N PRO A 22 -10.31 15.97 -5.19
CA PRO A 22 -11.48 15.72 -6.04
C PRO A 22 -11.15 15.39 -7.49
N ASP A 23 -9.96 15.76 -7.95
CA ASP A 23 -9.57 15.47 -9.33
C ASP A 23 -8.98 14.09 -9.51
N VAL A 24 -8.80 13.34 -8.43
CA VAL A 24 -8.22 12.00 -8.50
C VAL A 24 -9.35 10.99 -8.57
N ARG A 25 -9.34 10.22 -9.64
CA ARG A 25 -10.29 9.12 -9.77
C ARG A 25 -9.75 7.92 -9.05
N VAL A 26 -10.52 7.40 -8.11
CA VAL A 26 -10.10 6.28 -7.28
C VAL A 26 -10.96 5.09 -7.60
N GLU A 27 -10.32 3.97 -7.91
CA GLU A 27 -10.99 2.71 -8.15
C GLU A 27 -10.54 1.72 -7.08
N ARG A 28 -11.49 1.20 -6.33
CA ARG A 28 -11.19 0.24 -5.28
C ARG A 28 -11.34 -1.16 -5.84
N ARG A 29 -10.38 -1.99 -5.53
CA ARG A 29 -10.40 -3.35 -6.03
C ARG A 29 -9.83 -4.28 -4.98
N THR A 30 -10.60 -5.28 -4.60
CA THR A 30 -10.11 -6.35 -3.74
C THR A 30 -9.99 -7.60 -4.60
N VAL A 31 -8.88 -8.30 -4.43
CA VAL A 31 -8.58 -9.45 -5.25
C VAL A 31 -8.31 -10.63 -4.32
N GLN A 32 -8.96 -11.74 -4.59
CA GLN A 32 -8.68 -12.98 -3.86
C GLN A 32 -7.52 -13.69 -4.49
N GLY A 33 -6.80 -14.42 -3.67
CA GLY A 33 -5.69 -15.20 -4.15
C GLY A 33 -4.37 -14.67 -3.66
N PRO A 34 -3.27 -15.21 -4.18
CA PRO A 34 -1.96 -14.79 -3.73
C PRO A 34 -1.70 -13.32 -4.03
N THR A 35 -1.21 -12.62 -3.03
CA THR A 35 -1.05 -11.17 -3.13
C THR A 35 0.07 -10.79 -4.07
N ARG A 36 1.21 -11.50 -4.00
CA ARG A 36 2.37 -11.11 -4.78
C ARG A 36 2.13 -11.15 -6.28
N PRO A 37 1.63 -12.27 -6.84
CA PRO A 37 1.37 -12.26 -8.27
C PRO A 37 0.32 -11.26 -8.70
N ALA A 38 -0.68 -11.01 -7.85
CA ALA A 38 -1.74 -10.07 -8.20
C ALA A 38 -1.18 -8.67 -8.35
N LEU A 39 -0.32 -8.25 -7.43
CA LEU A 39 0.25 -6.92 -7.50
C LEU A 39 1.24 -6.79 -8.66
N ILE A 40 2.04 -7.82 -8.88
CA ILE A 40 2.99 -7.79 -10.00
C ILE A 40 2.23 -7.69 -11.32
N GLU A 41 1.15 -8.46 -11.45
CA GLU A 41 0.36 -8.40 -12.67
C GLU A 41 -0.28 -7.02 -12.85
N ALA A 42 -0.78 -6.43 -11.76
CA ALA A 42 -1.39 -5.10 -11.83
C ALA A 42 -0.39 -4.04 -12.26
N SER A 43 0.89 -4.25 -11.95
CA SER A 43 1.90 -3.27 -12.29
C SER A 43 2.16 -3.19 -13.79
N ARG A 44 1.68 -4.16 -14.57
CA ARG A 44 1.91 -4.15 -16.03
C ARG A 44 1.31 -2.93 -16.70
N THR A 45 0.18 -2.45 -16.17
CA THR A 45 -0.51 -1.31 -16.79
C THR A 45 -0.45 -0.07 -15.94
N ALA A 46 0.36 -0.07 -14.90
CA ALA A 46 0.49 1.08 -14.02
C ALA A 46 1.69 1.92 -14.42
N ARG A 47 1.56 3.21 -14.23
CA ARG A 47 2.72 4.09 -14.39
C ARG A 47 3.59 4.10 -13.16
N LEU A 48 3.01 3.77 -12.03
CA LEU A 48 3.72 3.71 -10.76
C LEU A 48 2.94 2.76 -9.88
N THR A 49 3.66 1.87 -9.20
CA THR A 49 3.07 0.98 -8.22
C THR A 49 3.57 1.40 -6.85
N VAL A 50 2.63 1.65 -5.94
CA VAL A 50 2.97 2.10 -4.60
C VAL A 50 2.59 1.00 -3.62
N VAL A 51 3.52 0.60 -2.77
CA VAL A 51 3.27 -0.43 -1.79
C VAL A 51 3.77 0.04 -0.44
N GLY A 52 3.18 -0.52 0.62
CA GLY A 52 3.69 -0.28 1.95
C GLY A 52 4.95 -1.09 2.19
N SER A 53 5.74 -0.66 3.14
CA SER A 53 6.97 -1.38 3.46
C SER A 53 6.70 -2.66 4.23
N ARG A 54 5.54 -2.75 4.91
CA ARG A 54 5.19 -3.87 5.75
C ARG A 54 3.78 -4.32 5.47
N GLY A 55 3.53 -5.61 5.66
CA GLY A 55 2.20 -6.13 5.66
C GLY A 55 1.62 -6.11 7.05
N ARG A 56 0.55 -6.87 7.22
CA ARG A 56 -0.11 -6.97 8.51
C ARG A 56 0.72 -7.69 9.56
N GLY A 57 1.73 -8.43 9.14
CA GLY A 57 2.54 -9.20 10.06
C GLY A 57 3.36 -8.38 11.02
N GLY A 58 3.49 -7.10 10.79
CA GLY A 58 4.13 -6.23 11.75
C GLY A 58 5.63 -6.36 11.82
N PHE A 59 6.29 -6.32 10.69
CA PHE A 59 7.75 -6.28 10.69
C PHE A 59 8.22 -4.99 11.33
N THR A 60 9.33 -5.07 12.00
CA THR A 60 9.93 -3.89 12.62
C THR A 60 11.27 -3.60 11.96
N GLY A 61 11.73 -2.38 12.17
CA GLY A 61 13.03 -1.98 11.66
C GLY A 61 13.01 -1.68 10.19
N LEU A 62 14.11 -1.97 9.52
CA LEU A 62 14.30 -1.62 8.12
C LEU A 62 13.90 -2.73 7.17
N LEU A 63 13.38 -3.83 7.69
CA LEU A 63 13.03 -4.96 6.85
C LEU A 63 11.79 -4.65 6.03
N LEU A 64 11.79 -5.09 4.79
CA LEU A 64 10.63 -5.01 3.94
C LEU A 64 9.82 -6.29 4.09
N GLY A 65 8.50 -6.17 3.98
CA GLY A 65 7.65 -7.33 3.95
C GLY A 65 7.89 -8.15 2.69
N SER A 66 7.45 -9.41 2.73
CA SER A 66 7.67 -10.30 1.60
C SER A 66 6.97 -9.83 0.33
N VAL A 67 5.78 -9.25 0.48
CA VAL A 67 5.04 -8.75 -0.68
C VAL A 67 5.76 -7.54 -1.27
N SER A 68 6.21 -6.63 -0.41
CA SER A 68 6.92 -5.44 -0.89
C SER A 68 8.21 -5.83 -1.62
N GLN A 69 8.93 -6.80 -1.09
CA GLN A 69 10.15 -7.27 -1.74
C GLN A 69 9.86 -7.86 -3.11
N ALA A 70 8.81 -8.69 -3.21
CA ALA A 70 8.47 -9.32 -4.47
C ALA A 70 8.09 -8.28 -5.52
N VAL A 71 7.28 -7.29 -5.11
CA VAL A 71 6.87 -6.25 -6.03
C VAL A 71 8.06 -5.43 -6.47
N LEU A 72 8.94 -5.09 -5.53
CA LEU A 72 10.11 -4.28 -5.86
C LEU A 72 11.01 -4.97 -6.88
N HIS A 73 11.13 -6.29 -6.78
CA HIS A 73 12.02 -7.03 -7.67
C HIS A 73 11.40 -7.41 -9.00
N HIS A 74 10.07 -7.53 -9.05
CA HIS A 74 9.44 -8.15 -10.22
C HIS A 74 8.40 -7.28 -10.90
N ALA A 75 8.10 -6.10 -10.37
CA ALA A 75 7.09 -5.25 -10.99
C ALA A 75 7.55 -4.77 -12.37
N TYR A 76 6.57 -4.50 -13.21
CA TYR A 76 6.80 -4.01 -14.57
C TYR A 76 6.78 -2.49 -14.64
N SER A 77 6.43 -1.84 -13.55
CA SER A 77 6.42 -0.38 -13.45
C SER A 77 7.44 0.06 -12.40
N PRO A 78 7.76 1.34 -12.35
CA PRO A 78 8.49 1.85 -11.19
C PRO A 78 7.69 1.62 -9.92
N VAL A 79 8.39 1.44 -8.82
CA VAL A 79 7.78 1.12 -7.54
C VAL A 79 8.22 2.12 -6.50
N ALA A 80 7.25 2.64 -5.76
CA ALA A 80 7.51 3.46 -4.59
C ALA A 80 7.12 2.67 -3.36
N VAL A 81 8.01 2.63 -2.39
CA VAL A 81 7.77 1.93 -1.13
C VAL A 81 7.54 2.99 -0.06
N VAL A 82 6.38 2.93 0.56
CA VAL A 82 6.00 3.91 1.57
C VAL A 82 6.22 3.30 2.93
N ARG A 83 6.95 4.02 3.77
CA ARG A 83 7.18 3.60 5.14
C ARG A 83 6.37 4.47 6.07
N GLU A 84 5.69 3.82 6.98
CA GLU A 84 4.96 4.55 8.01
C GLU A 84 5.93 4.89 9.11
N ARG A 85 5.97 6.18 9.47
CA ARG A 85 6.83 6.61 10.55
C ARG A 85 6.17 6.25 11.86
N PRO A 86 6.86 5.55 12.76
CA PRO A 86 6.24 5.25 14.03
C PRO A 86 6.00 6.52 14.84
N PRO A 87 4.93 6.56 15.65
CA PRO A 87 4.70 7.69 16.51
C PRO A 87 5.84 7.85 17.51
N GLY A 88 6.19 9.06 17.78
CA GLY A 88 7.26 9.36 18.71
C GLY A 88 6.93 10.57 19.55
N PRO A 89 7.81 10.91 20.46
CA PRO A 89 7.58 12.10 21.27
C PRO A 89 7.58 13.34 20.41
N ALA A 90 7.02 14.41 20.98
CA ALA A 90 6.95 15.67 20.27
C ALA A 90 8.36 16.09 19.84
N GLY A 91 8.49 16.47 18.59
CA GLY A 91 9.76 16.88 18.04
C GLY A 91 10.60 15.75 17.48
N ALA A 92 10.26 14.50 17.77
CA ALA A 92 11.04 13.37 17.27
C ALA A 92 10.92 13.22 15.77
N ASN A 93 9.84 13.70 15.20
CA ASN A 93 9.58 13.53 13.78
C ASN A 93 9.92 14.76 12.95
N ARG A 94 10.61 15.68 13.53
CA ARG A 94 10.95 16.89 12.79
C ARG A 94 11.98 16.58 11.73
N PRO A 95 11.86 17.19 10.56
CA PRO A 95 12.89 17.02 9.54
C PRO A 95 14.19 17.67 10.01
N GLU A 96 15.27 17.12 9.61
CA GLU A 96 16.58 17.62 9.97
C GLU A 96 17.15 18.56 8.96
#